data_280cdacab7ccd4636d455f52d131c56b
#
_entry.id   280cdacab7ccd4636d455f52d131c56b
#
_cell.length_a   1.000
_cell.length_b   1.000
_cell.length_c   1.000
_cell.angle_alpha   90.00
_cell.angle_beta   90.00
_cell.angle_gamma   90.00
#
_symmetry.space_group_name_H-M   'P 1'
#
loop_
_entity.id
_entity.type
_entity.pdbx_description
1 polymer ?
#
loop_
_entity_poly.entity_id
_entity_poly.type
_entity_poly.pdbx_seq_one_letter_code
_entity_poly.pdbx_strand_id
1 'polypeptide(L)'
;REQFKAMMDYVREGDTLHVHSIDRLCRKTSDLLATVEELTKRGVIVQFHKEGFKTGKESAFGNFMLTVLAGVAQMEREFMLERQREGYEAAKQAGRIAGRGKSSTIDRRAVRGDLQSGMSIRKTAEKHGISTQTVMKIKSELI
;
A
#
# COMPACT_ATOMS: atom_id res chain seq x y z
N ARG A 1 13.09 -9.41 -7.40
CA ARG A 1 12.88 -10.58 -8.27
C ARG A 1 13.44 -10.30 -9.68
N GLU A 2 14.75 -10.38 -9.84
CA GLU A 2 15.41 -10.09 -11.13
C GLU A 2 14.96 -11.05 -12.23
N GLN A 3 14.92 -12.36 -11.95
CA GLN A 3 14.48 -13.38 -12.91
C GLN A 3 13.01 -13.20 -13.35
N PHE A 4 12.13 -12.76 -12.46
CA PHE A 4 10.74 -12.48 -12.82
C PHE A 4 10.65 -11.29 -13.78
N LYS A 5 11.43 -10.22 -13.53
CA LYS A 5 11.49 -9.07 -14.45
C LYS A 5 12.04 -9.49 -15.81
N ALA A 6 13.16 -10.25 -15.82
CA ALA A 6 13.74 -10.76 -17.05
C ALA A 6 12.73 -11.62 -17.85
N MET A 7 11.93 -12.46 -17.16
CA MET A 7 10.85 -13.22 -17.80
C MET A 7 9.80 -12.29 -18.40
N MET A 8 9.32 -11.29 -17.63
CA MET A 8 8.32 -10.33 -18.11
C MET A 8 8.80 -9.51 -19.31
N ASP A 9 10.10 -9.19 -19.36
CA ASP A 9 10.71 -8.46 -20.47
C ASP A 9 10.94 -9.35 -21.72
N TYR A 10 11.10 -10.66 -21.50
CA TYR A 10 11.41 -11.63 -22.55
C TYR A 10 10.16 -12.07 -23.33
N VAL A 11 9.03 -12.32 -22.65
CA VAL A 11 7.81 -12.87 -23.28
C VAL A 11 7.15 -11.89 -24.25
N ARG A 12 6.67 -12.41 -25.38
CA ARG A 12 6.06 -11.65 -26.48
C ARG A 12 4.65 -12.13 -26.76
N GLU A 13 3.91 -11.34 -27.55
CA GLU A 13 2.59 -11.73 -28.03
C GLU A 13 2.65 -13.08 -28.77
N GLY A 14 1.71 -13.97 -28.45
CA GLY A 14 1.64 -15.33 -28.97
C GLY A 14 2.41 -16.37 -28.19
N ASP A 15 3.30 -15.96 -27.25
CA ASP A 15 4.04 -16.91 -26.43
C ASP A 15 3.14 -17.61 -25.40
N THR A 16 3.54 -18.82 -25.00
CA THR A 16 2.95 -19.53 -23.88
C THR A 16 3.96 -19.63 -22.74
N LEU A 17 3.66 -18.99 -21.63
CA LEU A 17 4.44 -19.09 -20.40
C LEU A 17 4.00 -20.33 -19.61
N HIS A 18 4.89 -21.31 -19.51
CA HIS A 18 4.67 -22.52 -18.72
C HIS A 18 5.09 -22.31 -17.27
N VAL A 19 4.14 -22.43 -16.37
CA VAL A 19 4.32 -22.28 -14.92
C VAL A 19 3.99 -23.60 -14.24
N HIS A 20 4.86 -24.10 -13.38
CA HIS A 20 4.62 -25.35 -12.67
C HIS A 20 3.37 -25.26 -11.78
N SER A 21 3.26 -24.21 -10.98
CA SER A 21 2.12 -23.97 -10.07
C SER A 21 1.96 -22.49 -9.76
N ILE A 22 0.76 -22.10 -9.32
CA ILE A 22 0.41 -20.71 -8.98
C ILE A 22 1.37 -20.12 -7.94
N ASP A 23 1.70 -20.88 -6.90
CA ASP A 23 2.58 -20.44 -5.80
C ASP A 23 4.05 -20.18 -6.26
N ARG A 24 4.45 -20.75 -7.39
CA ARG A 24 5.77 -20.49 -8.00
C ARG A 24 5.80 -19.16 -8.74
N LEU A 25 4.72 -18.78 -9.37
CA LEU A 25 4.63 -17.50 -10.07
C LEU A 25 4.52 -16.35 -9.07
N CYS A 26 3.53 -16.41 -8.18
CA CYS A 26 3.26 -15.38 -7.19
C CYS A 26 2.88 -15.99 -5.83
N ARG A 27 3.30 -15.31 -4.75
CA ARG A 27 2.96 -15.73 -3.37
C ARG A 27 1.62 -15.15 -2.89
N LYS A 28 1.18 -14.05 -3.50
CA LYS A 28 -0.08 -13.39 -3.19
C LYS A 28 -1.03 -13.51 -4.37
N THR A 29 -2.27 -13.80 -4.10
CA THR A 29 -3.32 -13.94 -5.12
C THR A 29 -3.53 -12.64 -5.89
N SER A 30 -3.42 -11.48 -5.23
CA SER A 30 -3.49 -10.18 -5.89
C SER A 30 -2.37 -9.94 -6.92
N ASP A 31 -1.13 -10.35 -6.58
CA ASP A 31 0.01 -10.20 -7.48
C ASP A 31 -0.10 -11.15 -8.68
N LEU A 32 -0.64 -12.36 -8.43
CA LEU A 32 -0.93 -13.33 -9.49
C LEU A 32 -1.93 -12.75 -10.50
N LEU A 33 -3.05 -12.22 -10.02
CA LEU A 33 -4.10 -11.67 -10.87
C LEU A 33 -3.56 -10.52 -11.72
N ALA A 34 -2.84 -9.57 -11.11
CA ALA A 34 -2.22 -8.45 -11.83
C ALA A 34 -1.23 -8.93 -12.90
N THR A 35 -0.38 -9.92 -12.56
CA THR A 35 0.59 -10.48 -13.49
C THR A 35 -0.08 -11.18 -14.67
N VAL A 36 -1.07 -12.02 -14.39
CA VAL A 36 -1.80 -12.76 -15.44
C VAL A 36 -2.61 -11.81 -16.33
N GLU A 37 -3.23 -10.78 -15.75
CA GLU A 37 -3.95 -9.75 -16.50
C GLU A 37 -3.01 -8.99 -17.45
N GLU A 38 -1.83 -8.59 -16.97
CA GLU A 38 -0.81 -7.94 -17.79
C GLU A 38 -0.34 -8.83 -18.94
N LEU A 39 -0.01 -10.10 -18.65
CA LEU A 39 0.40 -11.05 -19.68
C LEU A 39 -0.69 -11.31 -20.71
N THR A 40 -1.95 -11.44 -20.28
CA THR A 40 -3.10 -11.63 -21.17
C THR A 40 -3.35 -10.42 -22.06
N LYS A 41 -3.20 -9.19 -21.52
CA LYS A 41 -3.26 -7.94 -22.30
C LYS A 41 -2.18 -7.88 -23.38
N ARG A 42 -1.00 -8.43 -23.10
CA ARG A 42 0.12 -8.56 -24.04
C ARG A 42 -0.03 -9.71 -25.03
N GLY A 43 -1.13 -10.47 -24.96
CA GLY A 43 -1.37 -11.61 -25.83
C GLY A 43 -0.58 -12.87 -25.46
N VAL A 44 -0.04 -12.94 -24.24
CA VAL A 44 0.70 -14.10 -23.74
C VAL A 44 -0.28 -15.04 -23.00
N ILE A 45 -0.17 -16.34 -23.27
CA ILE A 45 -0.93 -17.40 -22.60
C ILE A 45 -0.12 -17.86 -21.40
N VAL A 46 -0.76 -18.03 -20.24
CA VAL A 46 -0.11 -18.64 -19.07
C VAL A 46 -0.72 -20.02 -18.82
N GLN A 47 0.11 -21.07 -18.87
CA GLN A 47 -0.27 -22.46 -18.63
C GLN A 47 0.19 -22.88 -17.23
N PHE A 48 -0.75 -23.15 -16.34
CA PHE A 48 -0.48 -23.72 -15.01
C PHE A 48 -0.59 -25.24 -15.03
N HIS A 49 0.57 -25.92 -14.87
CA HIS A 49 0.61 -27.38 -15.03
C HIS A 49 -0.04 -28.14 -13.88
N LYS A 50 0.26 -27.72 -12.63
CA LYS A 50 -0.28 -28.39 -11.43
C LYS A 50 -1.79 -28.21 -11.31
N GLU A 51 -2.29 -27.03 -11.58
CA GLU A 51 -3.71 -26.69 -11.51
C GLU A 51 -4.49 -27.08 -12.77
N GLY A 52 -3.79 -27.44 -13.85
CA GLY A 52 -4.36 -28.00 -15.07
C GLY A 52 -5.17 -27.03 -15.94
N PHE A 53 -4.91 -25.72 -15.83
CA PHE A 53 -5.60 -24.73 -16.67
C PHE A 53 -4.62 -23.74 -17.34
N LYS A 54 -5.12 -23.11 -18.40
CA LYS A 54 -4.43 -22.03 -19.11
C LYS A 54 -5.29 -20.77 -19.13
N THR A 55 -4.64 -19.62 -19.18
CA THR A 55 -5.26 -18.31 -19.34
C THR A 55 -5.21 -17.90 -20.81
N GLY A 56 -6.01 -16.93 -21.21
CA GLY A 56 -6.03 -16.38 -22.56
C GLY A 56 -7.44 -16.00 -22.98
N LYS A 57 -7.56 -15.23 -24.04
CA LYS A 57 -8.87 -14.70 -24.51
C LYS A 57 -9.91 -15.80 -24.82
N GLU A 58 -9.45 -16.96 -25.27
CA GLU A 58 -10.33 -18.08 -25.68
C GLU A 58 -10.54 -19.12 -24.58
N SER A 59 -9.92 -18.96 -23.40
CA SER A 59 -10.04 -19.93 -22.32
C SER A 59 -11.16 -19.55 -21.34
N ALA A 60 -12.39 -20.01 -21.62
CA ALA A 60 -13.53 -19.77 -20.73
C ALA A 60 -13.28 -20.31 -19.32
N PHE A 61 -12.70 -21.52 -19.19
CA PHE A 61 -12.35 -22.12 -17.91
C PHE A 61 -11.25 -21.34 -17.19
N GLY A 62 -10.21 -20.90 -17.90
CA GLY A 62 -9.16 -20.08 -17.33
C GLY A 62 -9.68 -18.74 -16.80
N ASN A 63 -10.56 -18.09 -17.54
CA ASN A 63 -11.19 -16.83 -17.13
C ASN A 63 -12.10 -17.05 -15.90
N PHE A 64 -12.85 -18.14 -15.84
CA PHE A 64 -13.63 -18.53 -14.66
C PHE A 64 -12.73 -18.75 -13.44
N MET A 65 -11.63 -19.50 -13.58
CA MET A 65 -10.67 -19.73 -12.49
C MET A 65 -10.05 -18.43 -11.99
N LEU A 66 -9.69 -17.50 -12.87
CA LEU A 66 -9.21 -16.19 -12.49
C LEU A 66 -10.25 -15.37 -11.71
N THR A 67 -11.52 -15.45 -12.11
CA THR A 67 -12.64 -14.80 -11.39
C THR A 67 -12.79 -15.36 -9.99
N VAL A 68 -12.74 -16.69 -9.82
CA VAL A 68 -12.79 -17.34 -8.51
C VAL A 68 -11.60 -16.89 -7.63
N LEU A 69 -10.39 -16.89 -8.19
CA LEU A 69 -9.20 -16.42 -7.47
C LEU A 69 -9.31 -14.94 -7.07
N ALA A 70 -9.90 -14.10 -7.92
CA ALA A 70 -10.16 -12.70 -7.60
C ALA A 70 -11.14 -12.56 -6.42
N GLY A 71 -12.19 -13.35 -6.39
CA GLY A 71 -13.14 -13.42 -5.27
C GLY A 71 -12.46 -13.84 -3.96
N VAL A 72 -11.59 -14.86 -4.01
CA VAL A 72 -10.81 -15.31 -2.85
C VAL A 72 -9.88 -14.20 -2.36
N ALA A 73 -9.15 -13.54 -3.25
CA ALA A 73 -8.26 -12.43 -2.89
C ALA A 73 -9.01 -11.27 -2.24
N GLN A 74 -10.21 -10.96 -2.73
CA GLN A 74 -11.07 -9.94 -2.13
C GLN A 74 -11.51 -10.33 -0.72
N MET A 75 -11.96 -11.57 -0.53
CA MET A 75 -12.31 -12.11 0.79
C MET A 75 -11.15 -12.06 1.78
N GLU A 76 -9.95 -12.50 1.36
CA GLU A 76 -8.75 -12.43 2.20
C GLU A 76 -8.44 -10.99 2.66
N ARG A 77 -8.61 -10.03 1.74
CA ARG A 77 -8.41 -8.62 2.05
C ARG A 77 -9.45 -8.10 3.06
N GLU A 78 -10.71 -8.46 2.89
CA GLU A 78 -11.79 -8.06 3.80
C GLU A 78 -11.56 -8.61 5.21
N PHE A 79 -11.25 -9.90 5.34
CA PHE A 79 -10.92 -10.51 6.62
C PHE A 79 -9.68 -9.91 7.28
N MET A 80 -8.68 -9.49 6.49
CA MET A 80 -7.50 -8.81 7.02
C MET A 80 -7.86 -7.44 7.59
N LEU A 81 -8.69 -6.66 6.86
CA LEU A 81 -9.16 -5.35 7.31
C LEU A 81 -10.05 -5.44 8.55
N GLU A 82 -10.92 -6.45 8.62
CA GLU A 82 -11.76 -6.70 9.79
C GLU A 82 -10.93 -7.02 11.03
N ARG A 83 -10.00 -7.97 10.94
CA ARG A 83 -9.06 -8.27 12.02
C ARG A 83 -8.22 -7.06 12.44
N GLN A 84 -7.82 -6.22 11.50
CA GLN A 84 -7.09 -4.99 11.79
C GLN A 84 -7.97 -4.00 12.56
N ARG A 85 -9.25 -3.85 12.18
CA ARG A 85 -10.23 -3.01 12.87
C ARG A 85 -10.46 -3.48 14.29
N GLU A 86 -10.73 -4.78 14.49
CA GLU A 86 -10.91 -5.39 15.81
C GLU A 86 -9.68 -5.20 16.69
N GLY A 87 -8.49 -5.47 16.15
CA GLY A 87 -7.22 -5.26 16.86
C GLY A 87 -7.01 -3.79 17.24
N TYR A 88 -7.38 -2.86 16.37
CA TYR A 88 -7.30 -1.42 16.67
C TYR A 88 -8.28 -1.02 17.76
N GLU A 89 -9.52 -1.48 17.70
CA GLU A 89 -10.53 -1.19 18.73
C GLU A 89 -10.16 -1.77 20.09
N ALA A 90 -9.68 -3.02 20.13
CA ALA A 90 -9.19 -3.66 21.35
C ALA A 90 -7.99 -2.90 21.95
N ALA A 91 -7.04 -2.47 21.12
CA ALA A 91 -5.88 -1.70 21.57
C ALA A 91 -6.28 -0.29 22.06
N LYS A 92 -7.29 0.33 21.44
CA LYS A 92 -7.87 1.62 21.87
C LYS A 92 -8.56 1.49 23.21
N GLN A 93 -9.38 0.45 23.42
CA GLN A 93 -10.04 0.18 24.71
C GLN A 93 -9.03 -0.13 25.81
N ALA A 94 -7.95 -0.83 25.50
CA ALA A 94 -6.86 -1.11 26.44
C ALA A 94 -5.93 0.10 26.71
N GLY A 95 -6.21 1.28 26.12
CA GLY A 95 -5.39 2.49 26.27
C GLY A 95 -3.99 2.38 25.66
N ARG A 96 -3.72 1.35 24.85
CA ARG A 96 -2.42 1.11 24.20
C ARG A 96 -2.19 1.99 22.97
N ILE A 97 -3.27 2.48 22.38
CA ILE A 97 -3.18 3.48 21.31
C ILE A 97 -3.45 4.82 21.97
N ALA A 98 -2.39 5.48 22.43
CA ALA A 98 -2.42 6.93 22.46
C ALA A 98 -2.68 7.34 21.01
N GLY A 99 -3.85 7.93 20.71
CA GLY A 99 -4.05 8.64 19.47
C GLY A 99 -2.83 9.50 19.24
N ARG A 100 -2.48 9.85 18.00
CA ARG A 100 -1.36 10.75 17.65
C ARG A 100 -1.14 11.67 18.82
N GLY A 101 -0.08 11.37 19.63
CA GLY A 101 0.03 11.81 21.02
C GLY A 101 -0.41 13.25 21.09
N LYS A 102 -1.19 13.66 22.10
CA LYS A 102 -1.54 15.06 22.24
C LYS A 102 -0.22 15.78 22.00
N SER A 103 -0.05 16.29 20.80
CA SER A 103 1.04 17.22 20.45
C SER A 103 1.10 18.11 21.66
N SER A 104 2.20 18.08 22.40
CA SER A 104 2.42 18.93 23.56
C SER A 104 1.76 20.24 23.21
N THR A 105 0.78 20.68 24.00
CA THR A 105 -0.13 21.76 23.60
C THR A 105 0.77 22.95 23.33
N ILE A 106 1.09 23.15 22.04
CA ILE A 106 2.02 24.20 21.62
C ILE A 106 1.35 25.48 22.06
N ASP A 107 1.97 26.18 22.99
CA ASP A 107 1.49 27.50 23.38
C ASP A 107 1.70 28.48 22.20
N ARG A 108 0.74 28.44 21.28
CA ARG A 108 0.75 29.28 20.09
C ARG A 108 0.80 30.76 20.42
N ARG A 109 0.28 31.16 21.60
CA ARG A 109 0.29 32.55 22.05
C ARG A 109 1.71 32.98 22.41
N ALA A 110 2.45 32.16 23.16
CA ALA A 110 3.84 32.40 23.47
C ALA A 110 4.73 32.41 22.21
N VAL A 111 4.53 31.47 21.27
CA VAL A 111 5.25 31.44 19.99
C VAL A 111 4.99 32.71 19.18
N ARG A 112 3.74 33.19 19.13
CA ARG A 112 3.38 34.45 18.45
C ARG A 112 4.04 35.64 19.10
N GLY A 113 4.06 35.71 20.43
CA GLY A 113 4.72 36.80 21.16
C GLY A 113 6.21 36.89 20.86
N ASP A 114 6.90 35.74 20.83
CA ASP A 114 8.33 35.69 20.50
C ASP A 114 8.61 36.13 19.04
N LEU A 115 7.74 35.74 18.10
CA LEU A 115 7.87 36.18 16.69
C LEU A 115 7.62 37.68 16.52
N GLN A 116 6.64 38.24 17.26
CA GLN A 116 6.34 39.68 17.24
C GLN A 116 7.46 40.51 17.89
N SER A 117 8.15 39.96 18.90
CA SER A 117 9.32 40.59 19.50
C SER A 117 10.61 40.57 18.60
N GLY A 118 10.50 40.02 17.38
CA GLY A 118 11.60 39.97 16.42
C GLY A 118 12.49 38.73 16.54
N MET A 119 12.11 37.73 17.33
CA MET A 119 12.88 36.49 17.44
C MET A 119 12.84 35.70 16.12
N SER A 120 14.01 35.20 15.69
CA SER A 120 14.12 34.43 14.45
C SER A 120 13.36 33.10 14.55
N ILE A 121 12.81 32.63 13.42
CA ILE A 121 12.08 31.34 13.34
C ILE A 121 12.86 30.18 13.95
N ARG A 122 14.18 30.13 13.73
CA ARG A 122 15.05 29.07 14.23
C ARG A 122 15.19 29.12 15.76
N LYS A 123 15.41 30.29 16.34
CA LYS A 123 15.50 30.49 17.79
C LYS A 123 14.16 30.23 18.47
N THR A 124 13.06 30.66 17.86
CA THR A 124 11.71 30.37 18.37
C THR A 124 11.41 28.88 18.37
N ALA A 125 11.80 28.15 17.30
CA ALA A 125 11.64 26.71 17.20
C ALA A 125 12.41 25.96 18.32
N GLU A 126 13.66 26.36 18.52
CA GLU A 126 14.54 25.81 19.57
C GLU A 126 13.99 26.08 20.98
N LYS A 127 13.60 27.33 21.27
CA LYS A 127 13.03 27.75 22.57
C LYS A 127 11.77 26.98 22.95
N HIS A 128 10.89 26.72 21.99
CA HIS A 128 9.62 26.02 22.22
C HIS A 128 9.65 24.53 21.95
N GLY A 129 10.81 23.96 21.57
CA GLY A 129 10.95 22.53 21.26
C GLY A 129 10.08 22.05 20.10
N ILE A 130 9.81 22.91 19.12
CA ILE A 130 8.95 22.65 17.96
C ILE A 130 9.71 22.77 16.64
N SER A 131 9.17 22.18 15.56
CA SER A 131 9.82 22.30 14.26
C SER A 131 9.72 23.73 13.69
N THR A 132 10.73 24.15 12.91
CA THR A 132 10.71 25.43 12.19
C THR A 132 9.50 25.56 11.26
N GLN A 133 9.03 24.43 10.73
CA GLN A 133 7.84 24.35 9.88
C GLN A 133 6.56 24.72 10.65
N THR A 134 6.47 24.28 11.91
CA THR A 134 5.37 24.65 12.82
C THR A 134 5.40 26.13 13.14
N VAL A 135 6.58 26.71 13.41
CA VAL A 135 6.75 28.14 13.65
C VAL A 135 6.36 28.97 12.42
N MET A 136 6.77 28.54 11.22
CA MET A 136 6.38 29.20 9.97
C MET A 136 4.87 29.19 9.77
N LYS A 137 4.19 28.05 10.06
CA LYS A 137 2.74 27.95 9.98
C LYS A 137 2.04 28.91 10.96
N ILE A 138 2.54 29.02 12.20
CA ILE A 138 2.01 29.97 13.19
C ILE A 138 2.25 31.43 12.75
N LYS A 139 3.39 31.71 12.10
CA LYS A 139 3.72 33.04 11.55
C LYS A 139 2.78 33.42 10.40
N SER A 140 2.46 32.49 9.49
CA SER A 140 1.54 32.74 8.37
C SER A 140 0.09 33.00 8.80
N GLU A 141 -0.28 32.61 10.01
CA GLU A 141 -1.59 32.91 10.61
C GLU A 141 -1.64 34.32 11.26
N LEU A 142 -0.51 35.07 11.29
CA LEU A 142 -0.39 36.41 11.84
C LEU A 142 -0.54 37.52 10.78
N ILE A 143 -0.58 37.13 9.49
CA ILE A 143 -0.76 38.01 8.34
C ILE A 143 -2.21 37.95 7.87
#